data_f347514bcb2d9a3218ab2b5f0a406864
#
_entry.id   f347514bcb2d9a3218ab2b5f0a406864
#
_cell.length_a   1.000
_cell.length_b   1.000
_cell.length_c   1.000
_cell.angle_alpha   90.00
_cell.angle_beta   90.00
_cell.angle_gamma   90.00
#
_symmetry.space_group_name_H-M   'P 1'
#
loop_
_entity.id
_entity.type
_entity.pdbx_description
1 polymer ?
#
loop_
_entity_poly.entity_id
_entity_poly.type
_entity_poly.pdbx_seq_one_letter_code
_entity_poly.pdbx_strand_id
1 'polypeptide(L)'
;MESLLSAGLLQIPIALGLIASAIFYVIEIWSARQFFKPRPALRPPFQPPVTVLKPLKGIDVELYENLATFCRQIYPQFEIICGVADPADPAIEVVRRLQRDFPQVALSLVIDPRVYGANYKVSNLHNMYRHAKYDVVVLADSDIRVGPEYLAHVVEPLRNKKVGVSTCLYRAVNTGGLPTLVESLFINTDFANLVMLARKVETASYAFGATIAMRREVLEEIGGFLPIANLLADDYEIGYRAFQRGYVNELSTEVVDTVLSVGSWRRLYDHQVRWARTYRVNRPGGYFGSLLTHGAFWALLNVVYNGFSPMSCVVSGLLLTLRYVAAARMAWVHLKTDHSVAEMALVAPKDLFVTLVWFAAFGGNTVVWSGHRFEVNRSGEMLDLTATPTMSTPDAAETASATRQRA
;
A
#
# COMPACT_ATOMS: atom_id res chain seq x y z
N MET A 1 -3.50 -5.81 -50.23
CA MET A 1 -2.75 -6.85 -49.48
C MET A 1 -2.13 -6.27 -48.20
N GLU A 2 -1.51 -5.09 -48.23
CA GLU A 2 -0.97 -4.41 -47.04
C GLU A 2 -2.03 -4.03 -45.99
N SER A 3 -3.24 -3.61 -46.39
CA SER A 3 -4.33 -3.29 -45.48
C SER A 3 -4.93 -4.50 -44.73
N LEU A 4 -4.88 -5.69 -45.32
CA LEU A 4 -5.30 -6.94 -44.69
C LEU A 4 -4.22 -7.51 -43.77
N LEU A 5 -2.96 -7.27 -44.07
CA LEU A 5 -1.84 -7.65 -43.18
C LEU A 5 -1.76 -6.72 -41.96
N SER A 6 -1.99 -5.42 -42.11
CA SER A 6 -2.03 -4.48 -40.99
C SER A 6 -3.25 -4.68 -40.08
N ALA A 7 -4.40 -5.07 -40.67
CA ALA A 7 -5.59 -5.42 -39.92
C ALA A 7 -5.39 -6.68 -39.01
N GLY A 8 -4.63 -7.70 -39.46
CA GLY A 8 -4.32 -8.87 -38.64
C GLY A 8 -3.35 -8.62 -37.50
N LEU A 9 -2.44 -7.66 -37.65
CA LEU A 9 -1.39 -7.38 -36.67
C LEU A 9 -1.91 -6.85 -35.32
N LEU A 10 -2.98 -6.03 -35.32
CA LEU A 10 -3.58 -5.52 -34.10
C LEU A 10 -4.58 -6.50 -33.45
N GLN A 11 -5.13 -7.42 -34.25
CA GLN A 11 -6.11 -8.38 -33.74
C GLN A 11 -5.49 -9.39 -32.76
N ILE A 12 -4.20 -9.76 -32.98
CA ILE A 12 -3.47 -10.67 -32.10
C ILE A 12 -3.29 -10.07 -30.68
N PRO A 13 -2.72 -8.87 -30.48
CA PRO A 13 -2.59 -8.30 -29.13
C PRO A 13 -3.94 -8.03 -28.46
N ILE A 14 -4.99 -7.69 -29.20
CA ILE A 14 -6.34 -7.55 -28.64
C ILE A 14 -6.84 -8.90 -28.11
N ALA A 15 -6.75 -9.96 -28.90
CA ALA A 15 -7.16 -11.31 -28.49
C ALA A 15 -6.35 -11.80 -27.27
N LEU A 16 -5.05 -11.59 -27.26
CA LEU A 16 -4.19 -11.91 -26.11
C LEU A 16 -4.61 -11.11 -24.86
N GLY A 17 -4.90 -9.83 -24.99
CA GLY A 17 -5.35 -8.99 -23.89
C GLY A 17 -6.71 -9.44 -23.30
N LEU A 18 -7.68 -9.79 -24.18
CA LEU A 18 -8.99 -10.33 -23.75
C LEU A 18 -8.82 -11.66 -23.00
N ILE A 19 -8.03 -12.59 -23.56
CA ILE A 19 -7.81 -13.91 -22.96
C ILE A 19 -7.06 -13.77 -21.62
N ALA A 20 -5.99 -12.97 -21.59
CA ALA A 20 -5.20 -12.75 -20.38
C ALA A 20 -6.05 -12.11 -19.27
N SER A 21 -6.88 -11.10 -19.61
CA SER A 21 -7.79 -10.49 -18.65
C SER A 21 -8.84 -11.48 -18.13
N ALA A 22 -9.39 -12.34 -18.99
CA ALA A 22 -10.34 -13.35 -18.55
C ALA A 22 -9.69 -14.37 -17.59
N ILE A 23 -8.50 -14.86 -17.93
CA ILE A 23 -7.72 -15.76 -17.07
C ILE A 23 -7.42 -15.07 -15.73
N PHE A 24 -7.01 -13.80 -15.76
CA PHE A 24 -6.73 -13.02 -14.57
C PHE A 24 -7.95 -12.95 -13.64
N TYR A 25 -9.12 -12.60 -14.13
CA TYR A 25 -10.34 -12.52 -13.31
C TYR A 25 -10.76 -13.86 -12.72
N VAL A 26 -10.57 -14.96 -13.45
CA VAL A 26 -10.79 -16.31 -12.92
C VAL A 26 -9.84 -16.64 -11.78
N ILE A 27 -8.54 -16.32 -11.97
CA ILE A 27 -7.51 -16.51 -10.93
C ILE A 27 -7.81 -15.66 -9.69
N GLU A 28 -8.25 -14.41 -9.86
CA GLU A 28 -8.66 -13.53 -8.76
C GLU A 28 -9.78 -14.16 -7.93
N ILE A 29 -10.87 -14.55 -8.57
CA ILE A 29 -12.03 -15.16 -7.90
C ILE A 29 -11.61 -16.42 -7.13
N TRP A 30 -10.80 -17.28 -7.76
CA TRP A 30 -10.33 -18.51 -7.14
C TRP A 30 -9.38 -18.25 -5.97
N SER A 31 -8.39 -17.34 -6.16
CA SER A 31 -7.38 -17.01 -5.16
C SER A 31 -8.00 -16.33 -3.93
N ALA A 32 -8.93 -15.38 -4.13
CA ALA A 32 -9.65 -14.73 -3.05
C ALA A 32 -10.47 -15.76 -2.24
N ARG A 33 -11.19 -16.68 -2.92
CA ARG A 33 -11.92 -17.74 -2.23
C ARG A 33 -11.01 -18.64 -1.38
N GLN A 34 -9.78 -18.92 -1.83
CA GLN A 34 -8.83 -19.73 -1.07
C GLN A 34 -8.24 -18.95 0.12
N PHE A 35 -7.94 -17.66 -0.08
CA PHE A 35 -7.34 -16.83 0.94
C PHE A 35 -8.29 -16.58 2.13
N PHE A 36 -9.54 -16.24 1.87
CA PHE A 36 -10.54 -15.91 2.88
C PHE A 36 -11.26 -17.15 3.48
N LYS A 37 -10.79 -18.35 3.22
CA LYS A 37 -11.30 -19.54 3.92
C LYS A 37 -11.04 -19.40 5.43
N PRO A 38 -12.05 -19.70 6.28
CA PRO A 38 -11.84 -19.75 7.72
C PRO A 38 -10.67 -20.66 8.06
N ARG A 39 -9.76 -20.17 8.89
CA ARG A 39 -8.68 -20.98 9.45
C ARG A 39 -9.04 -21.37 10.88
N PRO A 40 -8.74 -22.61 11.33
CA PRO A 40 -8.95 -22.97 12.72
C PRO A 40 -8.12 -22.08 13.62
N ALA A 41 -8.70 -21.68 14.75
CA ALA A 41 -7.98 -20.92 15.76
C ALA A 41 -6.79 -21.75 16.28
N LEU A 42 -5.60 -21.17 16.24
CA LEU A 42 -4.41 -21.78 16.84
C LEU A 42 -4.50 -21.69 18.37
N ARG A 43 -4.23 -22.77 19.03
CA ARG A 43 -4.24 -22.82 20.50
C ARG A 43 -2.91 -23.39 21.01
N PRO A 44 -2.33 -22.79 22.05
CA PRO A 44 -2.69 -21.53 22.71
C PRO A 44 -2.44 -20.30 21.79
N PRO A 45 -3.10 -19.15 22.04
CA PRO A 45 -2.86 -17.93 21.26
C PRO A 45 -1.39 -17.47 21.37
N PHE A 46 -0.86 -16.88 20.31
CA PHE A 46 0.46 -16.24 20.32
C PHE A 46 0.26 -14.73 20.51
N GLN A 47 0.56 -14.23 21.68
CA GLN A 47 0.29 -12.85 22.09
C GLN A 47 1.51 -12.23 22.81
N PRO A 48 2.66 -12.10 22.13
CA PRO A 48 3.82 -11.40 22.70
C PRO A 48 3.50 -9.92 22.94
N PRO A 49 4.19 -9.26 23.88
CA PRO A 49 4.08 -7.80 24.05
C PRO A 49 4.39 -7.05 22.74
N VAL A 50 3.60 -5.99 22.43
CA VAL A 50 3.64 -5.27 21.15
C VAL A 50 3.84 -3.78 21.34
N THR A 51 4.75 -3.18 20.58
CA THR A 51 4.82 -1.72 20.36
C THR A 51 4.18 -1.36 19.03
N VAL A 52 3.13 -0.53 19.05
CA VAL A 52 2.51 0.03 17.85
C VAL A 52 3.12 1.39 17.56
N LEU A 53 3.64 1.60 16.35
CA LEU A 53 4.20 2.88 15.87
C LEU A 53 3.22 3.55 14.91
N LYS A 54 2.79 4.77 15.25
CA LYS A 54 1.83 5.59 14.47
C LYS A 54 2.52 6.89 14.05
N PRO A 55 3.17 6.95 12.87
CA PRO A 55 3.72 8.19 12.35
C PRO A 55 2.57 9.13 11.94
N LEU A 56 2.57 10.36 12.44
CA LEU A 56 1.54 11.37 12.21
C LEU A 56 2.12 12.59 11.51
N LYS A 57 1.29 13.23 10.66
CA LYS A 57 1.56 14.53 10.04
C LYS A 57 0.26 15.24 9.73
N GLY A 58 -0.05 16.33 10.45
CA GLY A 58 -1.31 17.07 10.29
C GLY A 58 -2.54 16.29 10.75
N ILE A 59 -3.71 16.74 10.33
CA ILE A 59 -5.00 16.12 10.66
C ILE A 59 -5.52 15.36 9.44
N ASP A 60 -5.49 14.04 9.51
CA ASP A 60 -6.22 13.20 8.58
C ASP A 60 -7.71 13.16 8.90
N VAL A 61 -8.51 12.75 7.91
CA VAL A 61 -9.96 12.58 8.12
C VAL A 61 -10.19 11.57 9.23
N GLU A 62 -11.00 11.95 10.20
CA GLU A 62 -11.36 11.13 11.36
C GLU A 62 -10.14 10.61 12.16
N LEU A 63 -9.02 11.37 12.20
CA LEU A 63 -7.78 10.97 12.85
C LEU A 63 -8.00 10.48 14.28
N TYR A 64 -8.85 11.18 15.08
CA TYR A 64 -9.15 10.75 16.43
C TYR A 64 -9.76 9.35 16.47
N GLU A 65 -10.79 9.10 15.65
CA GLU A 65 -11.47 7.79 15.61
C GLU A 65 -10.54 6.68 15.10
N ASN A 66 -9.72 6.99 14.10
CA ASN A 66 -8.74 6.03 13.57
C ASN A 66 -7.78 5.59 14.68
N LEU A 67 -7.17 6.53 15.40
CA LEU A 67 -6.26 6.24 16.50
C LEU A 67 -6.96 5.58 17.70
N ALA A 68 -8.21 5.99 18.02
CA ALA A 68 -8.99 5.41 19.11
C ALA A 68 -9.25 3.91 18.93
N THR A 69 -9.32 3.40 17.70
CA THR A 69 -9.47 1.96 17.45
C THR A 69 -8.26 1.16 17.94
N PHE A 70 -7.06 1.72 17.88
CA PHE A 70 -5.86 1.12 18.46
C PHE A 70 -5.86 1.15 19.98
N CYS A 71 -6.48 2.14 20.60
CA CYS A 71 -6.66 2.20 22.06
C CYS A 71 -7.68 1.18 22.57
N ARG A 72 -8.59 0.69 21.73
CA ARG A 72 -9.67 -0.28 22.06
C ARG A 72 -9.28 -1.74 21.79
N GLN A 73 -7.99 -2.05 21.63
CA GLN A 73 -7.54 -3.41 21.36
C GLN A 73 -7.78 -4.35 22.54
N ILE A 74 -8.29 -5.54 22.23
CA ILE A 74 -8.39 -6.67 23.19
C ILE A 74 -7.08 -7.47 23.08
N TYR A 75 -6.04 -6.97 23.76
CA TYR A 75 -4.72 -7.57 23.71
C TYR A 75 -4.01 -7.46 25.08
N PRO A 76 -3.32 -8.51 25.57
CA PRO A 76 -2.85 -8.54 26.97
C PRO A 76 -1.83 -7.44 27.31
N GLN A 77 -0.88 -7.18 26.43
CA GLN A 77 0.20 -6.23 26.70
C GLN A 77 0.66 -5.53 25.42
N PHE A 78 0.40 -4.22 25.34
CA PHE A 78 0.85 -3.39 24.22
C PHE A 78 1.07 -1.95 24.66
N GLU A 79 1.82 -1.22 23.86
CA GLU A 79 1.93 0.23 23.93
C GLU A 79 1.73 0.84 22.54
N ILE A 80 1.34 2.10 22.52
CA ILE A 80 1.21 2.91 21.29
C ILE A 80 2.15 4.08 21.39
N ILE A 81 2.95 4.29 20.35
CA ILE A 81 3.82 5.45 20.22
C ILE A 81 3.35 6.23 18.99
N CYS A 82 2.82 7.43 19.21
CA CYS A 82 2.53 8.38 18.16
C CYS A 82 3.73 9.31 17.98
N GLY A 83 4.13 9.59 16.74
CA GLY A 83 5.26 10.45 16.45
C GLY A 83 4.90 11.59 15.51
N VAL A 84 5.39 12.79 15.80
CA VAL A 84 5.33 13.98 14.94
C VAL A 84 6.71 14.62 14.83
N ALA A 85 7.00 15.20 13.66
CA ALA A 85 8.26 15.93 13.47
C ALA A 85 8.15 17.40 13.87
N ASP A 86 7.00 18.05 13.65
CA ASP A 86 6.77 19.46 13.96
C ASP A 86 6.15 19.62 15.35
N PRO A 87 6.77 20.38 16.28
CA PRO A 87 6.20 20.66 17.59
C PRO A 87 4.89 21.48 17.53
N ALA A 88 4.59 22.11 16.39
CA ALA A 88 3.33 22.81 16.15
C ALA A 88 2.28 21.95 15.40
N ASP A 89 2.56 20.66 15.16
CA ASP A 89 1.64 19.78 14.43
C ASP A 89 0.30 19.64 15.18
N PRO A 90 -0.84 19.91 14.52
CA PRO A 90 -2.16 19.82 15.14
C PRO A 90 -2.54 18.40 15.59
N ALA A 91 -1.91 17.34 15.07
CA ALA A 91 -2.09 15.97 15.54
C ALA A 91 -1.73 15.79 17.02
N ILE A 92 -0.86 16.64 17.57
CA ILE A 92 -0.44 16.63 18.97
C ILE A 92 -1.65 16.72 19.90
N GLU A 93 -2.59 17.63 19.62
CA GLU A 93 -3.77 17.80 20.47
C GLU A 93 -4.72 16.60 20.38
N VAL A 94 -4.80 15.97 19.22
CA VAL A 94 -5.55 14.71 19.04
C VAL A 94 -4.98 13.60 19.93
N VAL A 95 -3.66 13.43 19.94
CA VAL A 95 -2.99 12.43 20.79
C VAL A 95 -3.18 12.75 22.28
N ARG A 96 -3.05 14.02 22.69
CA ARG A 96 -3.30 14.44 24.08
C ARG A 96 -4.74 14.19 24.52
N ARG A 97 -5.70 14.38 23.63
CA ARG A 97 -7.10 14.03 23.90
C ARG A 97 -7.25 12.53 24.10
N LEU A 98 -6.65 11.71 23.24
CA LEU A 98 -6.67 10.23 23.39
C LEU A 98 -6.04 9.77 24.71
N GLN A 99 -4.93 10.41 25.15
CA GLN A 99 -4.31 10.09 26.44
C GLN A 99 -5.27 10.38 27.62
N ARG A 100 -6.10 11.44 27.54
CA ARG A 100 -7.12 11.74 28.54
C ARG A 100 -8.29 10.76 28.51
N ASP A 101 -8.74 10.37 27.29
CA ASP A 101 -9.91 9.52 27.08
C ASP A 101 -9.61 8.02 27.31
N PHE A 102 -8.34 7.60 27.17
CA PHE A 102 -7.87 6.21 27.35
C PHE A 102 -6.70 6.12 28.36
N PRO A 103 -6.88 6.55 29.62
CA PRO A 103 -5.77 6.62 30.60
C PRO A 103 -5.18 5.25 30.96
N GLN A 104 -5.91 4.15 30.67
CA GLN A 104 -5.45 2.78 30.89
C GLN A 104 -4.51 2.25 29.80
N VAL A 105 -4.42 2.95 28.64
CA VAL A 105 -3.56 2.55 27.52
C VAL A 105 -2.20 3.22 27.63
N ALA A 106 -1.13 2.47 27.49
CA ALA A 106 0.22 3.02 27.42
C ALA A 106 0.43 3.77 26.08
N LEU A 107 -0.11 4.97 25.97
CA LEU A 107 -0.03 5.84 24.81
C LEU A 107 0.99 6.96 25.05
N SER A 108 2.04 7.02 24.25
CA SER A 108 3.07 8.06 24.30
C SER A 108 3.12 8.88 23.03
N LEU A 109 3.57 10.12 23.16
CA LEU A 109 3.80 11.06 22.06
C LEU A 109 5.29 11.39 21.98
N VAL A 110 5.90 11.15 20.83
CA VAL A 110 7.28 11.54 20.50
C VAL A 110 7.22 12.73 19.57
N ILE A 111 7.87 13.84 19.94
CA ILE A 111 8.04 15.05 19.12
C ILE A 111 9.52 15.15 18.81
N ASP A 112 9.91 14.85 17.57
CA ASP A 112 11.32 14.84 17.19
C ASP A 112 11.49 15.34 15.75
N PRO A 113 12.08 16.54 15.56
CA PRO A 113 12.22 17.17 14.25
C PRO A 113 13.38 16.63 13.42
N ARG A 114 14.15 15.65 13.92
CA ARG A 114 15.31 15.11 13.19
C ARG A 114 14.88 14.37 11.93
N VAL A 115 15.51 14.75 10.83
CA VAL A 115 15.30 14.19 9.51
C VAL A 115 16.56 13.48 9.04
N TYR A 116 16.43 12.26 8.55
CA TYR A 116 17.56 11.42 8.13
C TYR A 116 17.59 11.18 6.61
N GLY A 117 16.56 11.60 5.90
CA GLY A 117 16.47 11.44 4.45
C GLY A 117 15.20 12.08 3.87
N ALA A 118 15.02 11.92 2.57
CA ALA A 118 13.89 12.49 1.84
C ALA A 118 12.52 11.89 2.24
N ASN A 119 12.49 10.68 2.82
CA ASN A 119 11.29 10.08 3.37
C ASN A 119 11.09 10.51 4.83
N TYR A 120 10.31 11.56 5.03
CA TYR A 120 10.01 12.11 6.36
C TYR A 120 9.25 11.13 7.26
N LYS A 121 8.40 10.26 6.69
CA LYS A 121 7.71 9.19 7.44
C LYS A 121 8.72 8.22 8.05
N VAL A 122 9.72 7.81 7.28
CA VAL A 122 10.78 6.91 7.75
C VAL A 122 11.63 7.56 8.83
N SER A 123 11.95 8.85 8.69
CA SER A 123 12.66 9.61 9.74
C SER A 123 11.85 9.63 11.04
N ASN A 124 10.55 9.88 10.97
CA ASN A 124 9.65 9.85 12.11
C ASN A 124 9.58 8.44 12.75
N LEU A 125 9.46 7.38 11.93
CA LEU A 125 9.50 5.98 12.40
C LEU A 125 10.80 5.66 13.14
N HIS A 126 11.95 6.10 12.62
CA HIS A 126 13.24 5.91 13.28
C HIS A 126 13.29 6.60 14.64
N ASN A 127 12.79 7.84 14.72
CA ASN A 127 12.74 8.60 15.97
C ASN A 127 11.85 7.91 17.01
N MET A 128 10.65 7.43 16.60
CA MET A 128 9.74 6.70 17.49
C MET A 128 10.29 5.35 17.94
N TYR A 129 10.94 4.60 17.03
CA TYR A 129 11.44 3.25 17.32
C TYR A 129 12.43 3.21 18.48
N ARG A 130 13.19 4.28 18.69
CA ARG A 130 14.13 4.38 19.81
C ARG A 130 13.45 4.36 21.19
N HIS A 131 12.14 4.59 21.24
CA HIS A 131 11.32 4.55 22.45
C HIS A 131 10.51 3.24 22.57
N ALA A 132 10.56 2.37 21.56
CA ALA A 132 9.84 1.10 21.56
C ALA A 132 10.39 0.15 22.63
N LYS A 133 9.52 -0.40 23.47
CA LYS A 133 9.91 -1.27 24.59
C LYS A 133 9.90 -2.74 24.22
N TYR A 134 8.98 -3.16 23.34
CA TYR A 134 8.71 -4.57 23.11
C TYR A 134 9.38 -5.11 21.84
N ASP A 135 9.56 -6.44 21.80
CA ASP A 135 10.26 -7.12 20.72
C ASP A 135 9.42 -7.34 19.47
N VAL A 136 8.11 -7.16 19.54
CA VAL A 136 7.26 -7.11 18.35
C VAL A 136 6.83 -5.68 18.11
N VAL A 137 7.11 -5.21 16.88
CA VAL A 137 6.79 -3.86 16.42
C VAL A 137 5.72 -3.95 15.33
N VAL A 138 4.69 -3.12 15.46
CA VAL A 138 3.61 -2.98 14.49
C VAL A 138 3.58 -1.54 13.99
N LEU A 139 3.81 -1.36 12.69
CA LEU A 139 3.69 -0.07 12.00
C LEU A 139 2.30 0.00 11.38
N ALA A 140 1.62 1.13 11.51
CA ALA A 140 0.37 1.37 10.81
C ALA A 140 0.19 2.87 10.51
N ASP A 141 -0.22 3.20 9.29
CA ASP A 141 -0.45 4.58 8.85
C ASP A 141 -1.57 5.26 9.64
N SER A 142 -1.60 6.59 9.65
CA SER A 142 -2.51 7.41 10.46
C SER A 142 -3.98 7.29 10.06
N ASP A 143 -4.24 6.99 8.80
CA ASP A 143 -5.57 6.81 8.22
C ASP A 143 -6.17 5.41 8.43
N ILE A 144 -5.46 4.53 9.13
CA ILE A 144 -5.88 3.14 9.34
C ILE A 144 -6.75 3.00 10.58
N ARG A 145 -7.87 2.31 10.41
CA ARG A 145 -8.83 1.91 11.43
C ARG A 145 -8.87 0.38 11.52
N VAL A 146 -8.94 -0.14 12.75
CA VAL A 146 -8.77 -1.58 13.02
C VAL A 146 -9.87 -2.15 13.92
N GLY A 147 -10.12 -3.44 13.82
CA GLY A 147 -10.99 -4.17 14.72
C GLY A 147 -10.35 -4.42 16.10
N PRO A 148 -11.14 -4.81 17.12
CA PRO A 148 -10.64 -4.99 18.48
C PRO A 148 -9.64 -6.15 18.66
N GLU A 149 -9.64 -7.13 17.77
CA GLU A 149 -8.74 -8.31 17.81
C GLU A 149 -7.57 -8.17 16.80
N TYR A 150 -7.40 -6.98 16.20
CA TYR A 150 -6.40 -6.75 15.16
C TYR A 150 -4.99 -7.16 15.59
N LEU A 151 -4.51 -6.73 16.76
CA LEU A 151 -3.16 -7.07 17.22
C LEU A 151 -2.95 -8.58 17.30
N ALA A 152 -3.94 -9.34 17.80
CA ALA A 152 -3.85 -10.79 17.88
C ALA A 152 -3.71 -11.44 16.50
N HIS A 153 -4.45 -10.94 15.52
CA HIS A 153 -4.43 -11.50 14.17
C HIS A 153 -3.16 -11.16 13.38
N VAL A 154 -2.64 -9.93 13.53
CA VAL A 154 -1.47 -9.51 12.73
C VAL A 154 -0.15 -10.05 13.30
N VAL A 155 -0.08 -10.37 14.59
CA VAL A 155 1.13 -10.95 15.18
C VAL A 155 1.17 -12.47 15.07
N GLU A 156 0.02 -13.15 14.93
CA GLU A 156 -0.06 -14.61 14.89
C GLU A 156 0.89 -15.26 13.86
N PRO A 157 1.05 -14.74 12.62
CA PRO A 157 2.02 -15.28 11.67
C PRO A 157 3.47 -15.29 12.17
N LEU A 158 3.84 -14.34 13.05
CA LEU A 158 5.18 -14.22 13.63
C LEU A 158 5.53 -15.34 14.61
N ARG A 159 4.57 -16.17 15.02
CA ARG A 159 4.81 -17.42 15.76
C ARG A 159 5.81 -18.30 15.02
N ASN A 160 5.71 -18.36 13.71
CA ASN A 160 6.69 -19.04 12.88
C ASN A 160 7.94 -18.13 12.71
N LYS A 161 9.06 -18.56 13.25
CA LYS A 161 10.33 -17.82 13.18
C LYS A 161 10.83 -17.55 11.75
N LYS A 162 10.36 -18.33 10.77
CA LYS A 162 10.67 -18.07 9.35
C LYS A 162 9.90 -16.88 8.77
N VAL A 163 8.80 -16.44 9.41
CA VAL A 163 8.05 -15.27 8.99
C VAL A 163 8.76 -14.02 9.51
N GLY A 164 9.28 -13.19 8.60
CA GLY A 164 9.93 -11.92 8.93
C GLY A 164 8.93 -10.79 9.10
N VAL A 165 7.96 -10.71 8.18
CA VAL A 165 6.95 -9.65 8.13
C VAL A 165 5.56 -10.27 8.01
N SER A 166 4.62 -9.76 8.81
CA SER A 166 3.19 -9.96 8.64
C SER A 166 2.55 -8.64 8.22
N THR A 167 1.77 -8.67 7.15
CA THR A 167 1.06 -7.50 6.61
C THR A 167 -0.40 -7.84 6.35
N CYS A 168 -1.27 -6.83 6.12
CA CYS A 168 -2.70 -7.05 5.88
C CYS A 168 -3.15 -6.43 4.56
N LEU A 169 -4.27 -6.95 4.04
CA LEU A 169 -5.07 -6.18 3.10
C LEU A 169 -5.76 -5.02 3.82
N TYR A 170 -6.08 -3.99 3.06
CA TYR A 170 -6.94 -2.92 3.52
C TYR A 170 -8.11 -2.72 2.55
N ARG A 171 -9.21 -2.22 3.08
CA ARG A 171 -10.37 -1.78 2.31
C ARG A 171 -10.61 -0.30 2.56
N ALA A 172 -11.04 0.40 1.53
CA ALA A 172 -11.42 1.80 1.65
C ALA A 172 -12.82 1.91 2.25
N VAL A 173 -12.93 2.73 3.28
CA VAL A 173 -14.21 3.14 3.89
C VAL A 173 -14.33 4.65 3.78
N ASN A 174 -15.52 5.20 4.04
CA ASN A 174 -15.82 6.63 3.94
C ASN A 174 -15.65 7.16 2.50
N THR A 175 -16.59 6.79 1.63
CA THR A 175 -16.67 7.31 0.27
C THR A 175 -17.24 8.74 0.29
N GLY A 176 -16.35 9.74 0.22
CA GLY A 176 -16.73 11.14 0.02
C GLY A 176 -17.29 11.39 -1.39
N GLY A 177 -17.01 12.56 -1.99
CA GLY A 177 -17.41 12.86 -3.37
C GLY A 177 -16.82 11.87 -4.41
N LEU A 178 -17.22 12.05 -5.67
CA LEU A 178 -16.90 11.12 -6.77
C LEU A 178 -15.40 10.76 -6.90
N PRO A 179 -14.41 11.67 -6.71
CA PRO A 179 -13.00 11.28 -6.74
C PRO A 179 -12.63 10.26 -5.65
N THR A 180 -13.16 10.43 -4.43
CA THR A 180 -12.94 9.49 -3.33
C THR A 180 -13.59 8.15 -3.60
N LEU A 181 -14.79 8.13 -4.19
CA LEU A 181 -15.47 6.92 -4.60
C LEU A 181 -14.66 6.13 -5.64
N VAL A 182 -14.10 6.81 -6.64
CA VAL A 182 -13.27 6.17 -7.67
C VAL A 182 -12.02 5.54 -7.06
N GLU A 183 -11.37 6.20 -6.10
CA GLU A 183 -10.24 5.62 -5.37
C GLU A 183 -10.65 4.45 -4.48
N SER A 184 -11.78 4.57 -3.78
CA SER A 184 -12.34 3.49 -2.98
C SER A 184 -12.63 2.24 -3.83
N LEU A 185 -13.24 2.42 -5.00
CA LEU A 185 -13.44 1.32 -5.94
C LEU A 185 -12.11 0.72 -6.43
N PHE A 186 -11.08 1.53 -6.69
CA PHE A 186 -9.76 1.02 -7.04
C PHE A 186 -9.21 0.13 -5.93
N ILE A 187 -9.20 0.60 -4.68
CA ILE A 187 -8.69 -0.18 -3.54
C ILE A 187 -9.50 -1.48 -3.37
N ASN A 188 -10.84 -1.39 -3.41
CA ASN A 188 -11.72 -2.48 -3.06
C ASN A 188 -11.96 -3.49 -4.19
N THR A 189 -11.60 -3.16 -5.45
CA THR A 189 -11.85 -4.03 -6.61
C THR A 189 -10.63 -4.35 -7.45
N ASP A 190 -9.49 -3.65 -7.27
CA ASP A 190 -8.26 -3.90 -8.04
C ASP A 190 -7.08 -4.23 -7.13
N PHE A 191 -6.76 -3.35 -6.17
CA PHE A 191 -5.60 -3.56 -5.30
C PHE A 191 -5.63 -4.92 -4.61
N ALA A 192 -6.74 -5.27 -3.93
CA ALA A 192 -6.89 -6.55 -3.26
C ALA A 192 -6.75 -7.74 -4.23
N ASN A 193 -7.32 -7.62 -5.43
CA ASN A 193 -7.24 -8.62 -6.46
C ASN A 193 -5.81 -8.79 -7.01
N LEU A 194 -5.11 -7.69 -7.27
CA LEU A 194 -3.71 -7.72 -7.70
C LEU A 194 -2.81 -8.38 -6.65
N VAL A 195 -3.07 -8.15 -5.36
CA VAL A 195 -2.36 -8.82 -4.27
C VAL A 195 -2.64 -10.33 -4.27
N MET A 196 -3.89 -10.75 -4.53
CA MET A 196 -4.22 -12.18 -4.65
C MET A 196 -3.50 -12.86 -5.82
N LEU A 197 -3.36 -12.17 -6.96
CA LEU A 197 -2.57 -12.65 -8.08
C LEU A 197 -1.09 -12.74 -7.72
N ALA A 198 -0.50 -11.65 -7.19
CA ALA A 198 0.92 -11.59 -6.84
C ALA A 198 1.33 -12.74 -5.92
N ARG A 199 0.50 -13.08 -4.92
CA ARG A 199 0.73 -14.25 -4.03
C ARG A 199 0.79 -15.59 -4.75
N LYS A 200 0.22 -15.71 -5.95
CA LYS A 200 0.21 -16.97 -6.73
C LYS A 200 1.37 -17.07 -7.71
N VAL A 201 1.78 -15.93 -8.25
CA VAL A 201 2.83 -15.86 -9.29
C VAL A 201 4.22 -15.65 -8.71
N GLU A 202 4.30 -15.03 -7.50
CA GLU A 202 5.56 -14.68 -6.86
C GLU A 202 5.58 -15.08 -5.39
N THR A 203 6.78 -15.32 -4.86
CA THR A 203 6.97 -15.36 -3.41
C THR A 203 6.72 -13.96 -2.87
N ALA A 204 5.88 -13.84 -1.82
CA ALA A 204 5.56 -12.55 -1.22
C ALA A 204 6.84 -11.89 -0.68
N SER A 205 7.35 -10.90 -1.42
CA SER A 205 8.55 -10.13 -1.07
C SER A 205 8.22 -8.66 -0.74
N TYR A 206 6.97 -8.37 -0.39
CA TYR A 206 6.44 -7.03 -0.16
C TYR A 206 5.71 -6.96 1.17
N ALA A 207 5.49 -5.73 1.64
CA ALA A 207 4.57 -5.40 2.72
C ALA A 207 3.75 -4.17 2.34
N PHE A 208 2.72 -3.84 3.12
CA PHE A 208 1.84 -2.70 2.90
C PHE A 208 1.83 -1.80 4.12
N GLY A 209 1.96 -0.49 3.92
CA GLY A 209 2.05 0.53 4.96
C GLY A 209 0.84 0.57 5.91
N ALA A 210 -0.32 0.08 5.45
CA ALA A 210 -1.50 -0.07 6.30
C ALA A 210 -1.23 -0.92 7.55
N THR A 211 -0.38 -1.96 7.43
CA THR A 211 0.07 -2.77 8.56
C THR A 211 1.35 -3.51 8.22
N ILE A 212 2.37 -3.34 9.05
CA ILE A 212 3.60 -4.12 9.04
C ILE A 212 3.90 -4.57 10.47
N ALA A 213 3.72 -5.84 10.76
CA ALA A 213 4.12 -6.44 12.03
C ALA A 213 5.39 -7.26 11.82
N MET A 214 6.38 -7.08 12.68
CA MET A 214 7.67 -7.77 12.61
C MET A 214 8.32 -7.87 14.00
N ARG A 215 9.24 -8.83 14.15
CA ARG A 215 10.08 -8.87 15.34
C ARG A 215 11.19 -7.83 15.24
N ARG A 216 11.60 -7.28 16.39
CA ARG A 216 12.72 -6.35 16.51
C ARG A 216 13.99 -6.89 15.87
N GLU A 217 14.32 -8.15 16.11
CA GLU A 217 15.49 -8.82 15.51
C GLU A 217 15.50 -8.72 13.98
N VAL A 218 14.34 -8.93 13.32
CA VAL A 218 14.22 -8.85 11.86
C VAL A 218 14.42 -7.41 11.38
N LEU A 219 13.82 -6.43 12.08
CA LEU A 219 14.00 -5.00 11.76
C LEU A 219 15.48 -4.60 11.90
N GLU A 220 16.18 -5.07 12.92
CA GLU A 220 17.61 -4.79 13.13
C GLU A 220 18.49 -5.47 12.08
N GLU A 221 18.19 -6.73 11.69
CA GLU A 221 18.90 -7.44 10.63
C GLU A 221 18.79 -6.80 9.25
N ILE A 222 17.68 -6.12 8.96
CA ILE A 222 17.54 -5.34 7.71
C ILE A 222 18.17 -3.95 7.79
N GLY A 223 18.77 -3.60 8.94
CA GLY A 223 19.45 -2.32 9.20
C GLY A 223 18.54 -1.24 9.80
N GLY A 224 17.37 -1.59 10.30
CA GLY A 224 16.41 -0.64 10.84
C GLY A 224 15.75 0.22 9.75
N PHE A 225 15.40 1.46 10.11
CA PHE A 225 14.72 2.39 9.20
C PHE A 225 15.70 3.24 8.36
N LEU A 226 16.91 3.49 8.82
CA LEU A 226 17.83 4.41 8.15
C LEU A 226 18.19 4.04 6.70
N PRO A 227 18.41 2.76 6.36
CA PRO A 227 18.75 2.37 4.98
C PRO A 227 17.64 2.66 3.96
N ILE A 228 16.41 2.91 4.41
CA ILE A 228 15.26 3.20 3.53
C ILE A 228 14.82 4.68 3.65
N ALA A 229 15.55 5.52 4.36
CA ALA A 229 15.18 6.92 4.61
C ALA A 229 15.08 7.79 3.34
N ASN A 230 15.67 7.35 2.23
CA ASN A 230 15.59 8.04 0.94
C ASN A 230 14.70 7.31 -0.09
N LEU A 231 14.02 6.22 0.28
CA LEU A 231 13.23 5.41 -0.65
C LEU A 231 11.75 5.78 -0.58
N LEU A 232 11.09 5.83 -1.74
CA LEU A 232 9.67 6.20 -1.84
C LEU A 232 8.75 5.12 -1.25
N ALA A 233 9.05 3.86 -1.51
CA ALA A 233 8.24 2.71 -1.12
C ALA A 233 8.80 2.07 0.16
N ASP A 234 8.70 2.78 1.29
CA ASP A 234 9.22 2.32 2.58
C ASP A 234 8.66 0.95 3.00
N ASP A 235 7.38 0.73 2.80
CA ASP A 235 6.68 -0.51 3.10
C ASP A 235 7.15 -1.69 2.24
N TYR A 236 7.22 -1.48 0.92
CA TYR A 236 7.77 -2.46 0.01
C TYR A 236 9.21 -2.83 0.39
N GLU A 237 10.06 -1.85 0.69
CA GLU A 237 11.47 -2.04 1.02
C GLU A 237 11.66 -2.82 2.33
N ILE A 238 10.84 -2.57 3.35
CA ILE A 238 10.86 -3.38 4.58
C ILE A 238 10.58 -4.85 4.25
N GLY A 239 9.53 -5.12 3.50
CA GLY A 239 9.20 -6.48 3.08
C GLY A 239 10.28 -7.12 2.20
N TYR A 240 10.80 -6.38 1.23
CA TYR A 240 11.81 -6.87 0.29
C TYR A 240 13.14 -7.18 0.98
N ARG A 241 13.60 -6.34 1.90
CA ARG A 241 14.82 -6.57 2.68
C ARG A 241 14.71 -7.76 3.61
N ALA A 242 13.57 -7.96 4.27
CA ALA A 242 13.31 -9.17 5.05
C ALA A 242 13.35 -10.42 4.17
N PHE A 243 12.73 -10.37 2.99
CA PHE A 243 12.79 -11.46 2.02
C PHE A 243 14.22 -11.76 1.56
N GLN A 244 15.05 -10.74 1.29
CA GLN A 244 16.46 -10.91 0.92
C GLN A 244 17.30 -11.58 2.03
N ARG A 245 16.88 -11.47 3.31
CA ARG A 245 17.50 -12.16 4.45
C ARG A 245 17.00 -13.60 4.63
N GLY A 246 16.15 -14.07 3.71
CA GLY A 246 15.63 -15.45 3.73
C GLY A 246 14.34 -15.63 4.53
N TYR A 247 13.74 -14.53 5.01
CA TYR A 247 12.44 -14.57 5.67
C TYR A 247 11.28 -14.71 4.68
N VAL A 248 10.16 -15.20 5.16
CA VAL A 248 8.89 -15.22 4.43
C VAL A 248 8.04 -14.04 4.90
N ASN A 249 7.44 -13.30 3.96
CA ASN A 249 6.42 -12.31 4.29
C ASN A 249 5.04 -12.96 4.19
N GLU A 250 4.24 -12.85 5.23
CA GLU A 250 2.91 -13.44 5.27
C GLU A 250 1.81 -12.38 5.25
N LEU A 251 0.81 -12.58 4.40
CA LEU A 251 -0.39 -11.79 4.37
C LEU A 251 -1.36 -12.38 5.40
N SER A 252 -1.63 -11.63 6.46
CA SER A 252 -2.67 -11.96 7.44
C SER A 252 -4.05 -11.95 6.78
N THR A 253 -4.97 -12.75 7.31
CA THR A 253 -6.38 -12.73 6.86
C THR A 253 -7.17 -11.56 7.43
N GLU A 254 -6.55 -10.78 8.34
CA GLU A 254 -7.11 -9.52 8.82
C GLU A 254 -7.22 -8.52 7.66
N VAL A 255 -8.31 -7.77 7.63
CA VAL A 255 -8.52 -6.67 6.70
C VAL A 255 -8.74 -5.42 7.52
N VAL A 256 -7.88 -4.42 7.34
CA VAL A 256 -8.00 -3.14 8.03
C VAL A 256 -8.72 -2.12 7.16
N ASP A 257 -9.30 -1.10 7.77
CA ASP A 257 -9.95 -0.02 7.04
C ASP A 257 -8.95 1.12 6.81
N THR A 258 -8.91 1.68 5.60
CA THR A 258 -8.27 2.96 5.29
C THR A 258 -9.34 4.03 5.07
N VAL A 259 -9.20 5.15 5.77
CA VAL A 259 -10.16 6.27 5.69
C VAL A 259 -9.67 7.28 4.67
N LEU A 260 -10.36 7.37 3.54
CA LEU A 260 -9.90 8.17 2.40
C LEU A 260 -10.24 9.66 2.51
N SER A 261 -9.30 10.48 2.05
CA SER A 261 -9.42 11.95 1.97
C SER A 261 -8.91 12.51 0.64
N VAL A 262 -9.52 12.12 -0.48
CA VAL A 262 -9.02 12.54 -1.79
C VAL A 262 -9.44 13.95 -2.17
N GLY A 263 -10.68 14.32 -1.99
CA GLY A 263 -11.23 15.66 -2.13
C GLY A 263 -11.31 16.26 -3.54
N SER A 264 -10.44 15.87 -4.51
CA SER A 264 -10.46 16.40 -5.89
C SER A 264 -9.89 15.42 -6.91
N TRP A 265 -10.30 15.58 -8.20
CA TRP A 265 -9.79 14.80 -9.32
C TRP A 265 -8.27 14.95 -9.52
N ARG A 266 -7.71 16.13 -9.25
CA ARG A 266 -6.27 16.35 -9.32
C ARG A 266 -5.52 15.54 -8.27
N ARG A 267 -5.99 15.56 -7.03
CA ARG A 267 -5.38 14.75 -5.96
C ARG A 267 -5.48 13.26 -6.23
N LEU A 268 -6.65 12.80 -6.73
CA LEU A 268 -6.81 11.42 -7.18
C LEU A 268 -5.77 11.05 -8.24
N TYR A 269 -5.65 11.87 -9.29
CA TYR A 269 -4.68 11.64 -10.36
C TYR A 269 -3.24 11.61 -9.84
N ASP A 270 -2.84 12.60 -9.04
CA ASP A 270 -1.49 12.70 -8.48
C ASP A 270 -1.17 11.47 -7.60
N HIS A 271 -2.15 11.01 -6.79
CA HIS A 271 -2.02 9.84 -5.94
C HIS A 271 -1.90 8.54 -6.76
N GLN A 272 -2.78 8.34 -7.73
CA GLN A 272 -2.76 7.16 -8.61
C GLN A 272 -1.48 7.11 -9.46
N VAL A 273 -1.01 8.24 -10.00
CA VAL A 273 0.25 8.32 -10.75
C VAL A 273 1.46 8.04 -9.83
N ARG A 274 1.44 8.51 -8.59
CA ARG A 274 2.48 8.19 -7.61
C ARG A 274 2.57 6.69 -7.38
N TRP A 275 1.45 6.01 -7.13
CA TRP A 275 1.41 4.55 -6.95
C TRP A 275 1.87 3.81 -8.22
N ALA A 276 1.38 4.23 -9.38
CA ALA A 276 1.77 3.64 -10.66
C ALA A 276 3.28 3.77 -10.93
N ARG A 277 3.87 4.95 -10.66
CA ARG A 277 5.33 5.17 -10.78
C ARG A 277 6.12 4.37 -9.75
N THR A 278 5.64 4.28 -8.51
CA THR A 278 6.24 3.44 -7.47
C THR A 278 6.28 1.98 -7.92
N TYR A 279 5.15 1.44 -8.42
CA TYR A 279 5.11 0.06 -8.93
C TYR A 279 6.02 -0.14 -10.14
N ARG A 280 6.01 0.80 -11.10
CA ARG A 280 6.87 0.75 -12.30
C ARG A 280 8.35 0.74 -11.94
N VAL A 281 8.77 1.51 -10.94
CA VAL A 281 10.18 1.56 -10.51
C VAL A 281 10.58 0.28 -9.80
N ASN A 282 9.76 -0.19 -8.85
CA ASN A 282 10.09 -1.36 -8.05
C ASN A 282 9.96 -2.69 -8.82
N ARG A 283 9.02 -2.78 -9.77
CA ARG A 283 8.68 -4.00 -10.53
C ARG A 283 8.39 -3.68 -12.00
N PRO A 284 9.38 -3.23 -12.79
CA PRO A 284 9.15 -2.74 -14.15
C PRO A 284 8.51 -3.79 -15.07
N GLY A 285 8.96 -5.04 -15.02
CA GLY A 285 8.39 -6.14 -15.81
C GLY A 285 6.94 -6.47 -15.41
N GLY A 286 6.66 -6.50 -14.11
CA GLY A 286 5.31 -6.70 -13.58
C GLY A 286 4.38 -5.54 -13.97
N TYR A 287 4.87 -4.30 -13.87
CA TYR A 287 4.12 -3.12 -14.27
C TYR A 287 3.75 -3.14 -15.76
N PHE A 288 4.72 -3.43 -16.63
CA PHE A 288 4.45 -3.55 -18.07
C PHE A 288 3.43 -4.67 -18.35
N GLY A 289 3.63 -5.84 -17.75
CA GLY A 289 2.72 -6.97 -17.90
C GLY A 289 1.31 -6.74 -17.36
N SER A 290 1.15 -5.81 -16.39
CA SER A 290 -0.16 -5.50 -15.80
C SER A 290 -1.17 -4.94 -16.81
N LEU A 291 -0.73 -4.37 -17.94
CA LEU A 291 -1.64 -3.94 -19.00
C LEU A 291 -2.53 -5.09 -19.50
N LEU A 292 -2.03 -6.32 -19.49
CA LEU A 292 -2.80 -7.50 -19.87
C LEU A 292 -4.00 -7.78 -18.95
N THR A 293 -4.01 -7.21 -17.75
CA THR A 293 -5.12 -7.34 -16.79
C THR A 293 -6.19 -6.24 -16.93
N HIS A 294 -5.96 -5.24 -17.79
CA HIS A 294 -6.87 -4.11 -18.00
C HIS A 294 -8.04 -4.47 -18.91
N GLY A 295 -8.91 -5.38 -18.46
CA GLY A 295 -9.94 -5.97 -19.29
C GLY A 295 -10.93 -4.99 -19.91
N ALA A 296 -11.30 -3.90 -19.22
CA ALA A 296 -12.16 -2.86 -19.79
C ALA A 296 -11.52 -2.16 -20.99
N PHE A 297 -10.21 -1.91 -20.95
CA PHE A 297 -9.44 -1.36 -22.07
C PHE A 297 -9.44 -2.31 -23.27
N TRP A 298 -9.14 -3.59 -23.05
CA TRP A 298 -9.13 -4.59 -24.13
C TRP A 298 -10.51 -4.82 -24.71
N ALA A 299 -11.55 -4.82 -23.87
CA ALA A 299 -12.94 -4.92 -24.30
C ALA A 299 -13.36 -3.74 -25.21
N LEU A 300 -13.04 -2.51 -24.78
CA LEU A 300 -13.30 -1.31 -25.58
C LEU A 300 -12.54 -1.35 -26.92
N LEU A 301 -11.25 -1.68 -26.87
CA LEU A 301 -10.40 -1.76 -28.06
C LEU A 301 -10.94 -2.82 -29.05
N ASN A 302 -11.39 -3.97 -28.57
CA ASN A 302 -11.99 -5.02 -29.38
C ASN A 302 -13.26 -4.54 -30.11
N VAL A 303 -14.16 -3.85 -29.40
CA VAL A 303 -15.41 -3.35 -30.00
C VAL A 303 -15.13 -2.29 -31.06
N VAL A 304 -14.26 -1.31 -30.73
CA VAL A 304 -13.91 -0.21 -31.65
C VAL A 304 -13.19 -0.74 -32.89
N TYR A 305 -12.20 -1.61 -32.69
CA TYR A 305 -11.41 -2.16 -33.79
C TYR A 305 -12.25 -3.00 -34.77
N ASN A 306 -13.21 -3.78 -34.28
CA ASN A 306 -14.09 -4.63 -35.09
C ASN A 306 -15.39 -3.92 -35.52
N GLY A 307 -15.44 -2.58 -35.46
CA GLY A 307 -16.54 -1.76 -35.95
C GLY A 307 -17.88 -2.08 -35.31
N PHE A 308 -17.91 -2.36 -34.01
CA PHE A 308 -19.12 -2.73 -33.23
C PHE A 308 -19.84 -3.98 -33.76
N SER A 309 -19.12 -4.93 -34.34
CA SER A 309 -19.70 -6.18 -34.82
C SER A 309 -20.43 -6.93 -33.67
N PRO A 310 -21.52 -7.66 -33.93
CA PRO A 310 -22.23 -8.40 -32.87
C PRO A 310 -21.32 -9.33 -32.08
N MET A 311 -20.38 -10.02 -32.73
CA MET A 311 -19.43 -10.92 -32.07
C MET A 311 -18.49 -10.15 -31.13
N SER A 312 -17.94 -9.01 -31.56
CA SER A 312 -17.06 -8.21 -30.68
C SER A 312 -17.80 -7.66 -29.47
N CYS A 313 -19.06 -7.24 -29.64
CA CYS A 313 -19.91 -6.79 -28.54
C CYS A 313 -20.20 -7.93 -27.55
N VAL A 314 -20.50 -9.15 -28.02
CA VAL A 314 -20.77 -10.31 -27.18
C VAL A 314 -19.50 -10.69 -26.37
N VAL A 315 -18.36 -10.82 -27.06
CA VAL A 315 -17.08 -11.19 -26.39
C VAL A 315 -16.70 -10.16 -25.32
N SER A 316 -16.77 -8.88 -25.66
CA SER A 316 -16.46 -7.80 -24.72
C SER A 316 -17.45 -7.71 -23.57
N GLY A 317 -18.74 -7.93 -23.85
CA GLY A 317 -19.80 -8.01 -22.83
C GLY A 317 -19.58 -9.15 -21.83
N LEU A 318 -19.18 -10.33 -22.31
CA LEU A 318 -18.85 -11.48 -21.45
C LEU A 318 -17.62 -11.17 -20.57
N LEU A 319 -16.57 -10.57 -21.12
CA LEU A 319 -15.39 -10.18 -20.33
C LEU A 319 -15.74 -9.15 -19.26
N LEU A 320 -16.51 -8.11 -19.62
CA LEU A 320 -16.97 -7.11 -18.64
C LEU A 320 -17.85 -7.72 -17.55
N THR A 321 -18.75 -8.65 -17.92
CA THR A 321 -19.56 -9.39 -16.94
C THR A 321 -18.67 -10.14 -15.94
N LEU A 322 -17.65 -10.85 -16.44
CA LEU A 322 -16.69 -11.55 -15.58
C LEU A 322 -15.93 -10.56 -14.67
N ARG A 323 -15.54 -9.39 -15.21
CA ARG A 323 -14.91 -8.31 -14.42
C ARG A 323 -15.82 -7.83 -13.29
N TYR A 324 -17.10 -7.55 -13.58
CA TYR A 324 -18.06 -7.13 -12.57
C TYR A 324 -18.29 -8.20 -11.51
N VAL A 325 -18.35 -9.48 -11.91
CA VAL A 325 -18.45 -10.60 -10.95
C VAL A 325 -17.23 -10.66 -10.04
N ALA A 326 -16.00 -10.52 -10.59
CA ALA A 326 -14.78 -10.51 -9.80
C ALA A 326 -14.78 -9.32 -8.80
N ALA A 327 -15.10 -8.11 -9.26
CA ALA A 327 -15.19 -6.92 -8.44
C ALA A 327 -16.24 -7.06 -7.32
N ALA A 328 -17.46 -7.48 -7.66
CA ALA A 328 -18.53 -7.65 -6.69
C ALA A 328 -18.21 -8.70 -5.62
N ARG A 329 -17.60 -9.82 -6.03
CA ARG A 329 -17.17 -10.85 -5.07
C ARG A 329 -16.09 -10.34 -4.12
N MET A 330 -15.09 -9.61 -4.63
CA MET A 330 -14.06 -9.03 -3.78
C MET A 330 -14.68 -8.02 -2.83
N ALA A 331 -15.39 -7.01 -3.35
CA ALA A 331 -15.92 -5.92 -2.54
C ALA A 331 -16.97 -6.41 -1.52
N TRP A 332 -18.01 -7.13 -1.96
CA TRP A 332 -19.15 -7.45 -1.10
C TRP A 332 -18.97 -8.72 -0.27
N VAL A 333 -18.33 -9.77 -0.85
CA VAL A 333 -18.23 -11.07 -0.16
C VAL A 333 -16.97 -11.14 0.73
N HIS A 334 -15.84 -10.67 0.22
CA HIS A 334 -14.56 -10.82 0.91
C HIS A 334 -14.20 -9.61 1.77
N LEU A 335 -14.26 -8.40 1.22
CA LEU A 335 -13.97 -7.17 1.95
C LEU A 335 -15.19 -6.63 2.73
N LYS A 336 -16.40 -7.09 2.41
CA LYS A 336 -17.65 -6.69 3.07
C LYS A 336 -17.86 -5.17 3.05
N THR A 337 -17.60 -4.55 1.89
CA THR A 337 -17.84 -3.13 1.67
C THR A 337 -19.33 -2.86 1.49
N ASP A 338 -19.74 -1.64 1.73
CA ASP A 338 -21.13 -1.14 1.62
C ASP A 338 -21.42 -0.45 0.28
N HIS A 339 -20.55 -0.63 -0.73
CA HIS A 339 -20.78 -0.08 -2.07
C HIS A 339 -22.14 -0.49 -2.62
N SER A 340 -22.92 0.48 -3.05
CA SER A 340 -24.19 0.25 -3.74
C SER A 340 -23.98 -0.30 -5.15
N VAL A 341 -25.02 -0.88 -5.74
CA VAL A 341 -24.98 -1.36 -7.13
C VAL A 341 -24.69 -0.21 -8.11
N ALA A 342 -25.23 0.99 -7.82
CA ALA A 342 -24.98 2.18 -8.65
C ALA A 342 -23.50 2.62 -8.61
N GLU A 343 -22.85 2.55 -7.47
CA GLU A 343 -21.42 2.82 -7.34
C GLU A 343 -20.58 1.77 -8.05
N MET A 344 -20.94 0.50 -7.91
CA MET A 344 -20.27 -0.60 -8.63
C MET A 344 -20.38 -0.47 -10.15
N ALA A 345 -21.39 0.20 -10.69
CA ALA A 345 -21.48 0.47 -12.13
C ALA A 345 -20.29 1.32 -12.65
N LEU A 346 -19.62 2.07 -11.75
CA LEU A 346 -18.43 2.85 -12.09
C LEU A 346 -17.15 2.01 -12.24
N VAL A 347 -17.18 0.70 -12.01
CA VAL A 347 -15.99 -0.16 -12.11
C VAL A 347 -15.35 -0.07 -13.50
N ALA A 348 -16.12 -0.24 -14.58
CA ALA A 348 -15.54 -0.18 -15.94
C ALA A 348 -15.05 1.23 -16.33
N PRO A 349 -15.78 2.34 -16.10
CA PRO A 349 -15.22 3.69 -16.27
C PRO A 349 -13.96 3.95 -15.47
N LYS A 350 -13.91 3.51 -14.20
CA LYS A 350 -12.72 3.60 -13.35
C LYS A 350 -11.56 2.79 -13.94
N ASP A 351 -11.79 1.58 -14.46
CA ASP A 351 -10.77 0.75 -15.08
C ASP A 351 -10.12 1.45 -16.30
N LEU A 352 -10.91 2.19 -17.09
CA LEU A 352 -10.38 3.00 -18.18
C LEU A 352 -9.54 4.17 -17.66
N PHE A 353 -9.96 4.84 -16.58
CA PHE A 353 -9.15 5.86 -15.91
C PHE A 353 -7.83 5.28 -15.39
N VAL A 354 -7.83 4.11 -14.75
CA VAL A 354 -6.61 3.42 -14.29
C VAL A 354 -5.69 3.09 -15.48
N THR A 355 -6.26 2.73 -16.63
CA THR A 355 -5.48 2.51 -17.86
C THR A 355 -4.80 3.80 -18.34
N LEU A 356 -5.48 4.94 -18.29
CA LEU A 356 -4.86 6.24 -18.61
C LEU A 356 -3.73 6.58 -17.64
N VAL A 357 -3.90 6.31 -16.34
CA VAL A 357 -2.84 6.46 -15.32
C VAL A 357 -1.65 5.54 -15.62
N TRP A 358 -1.91 4.31 -16.08
CA TRP A 358 -0.88 3.36 -16.47
C TRP A 358 0.02 3.94 -17.58
N PHE A 359 -0.55 4.52 -18.61
CA PHE A 359 0.22 5.22 -19.67
C PHE A 359 0.92 6.47 -19.13
N ALA A 360 0.23 7.28 -18.31
CA ALA A 360 0.77 8.50 -17.74
C ALA A 360 2.01 8.28 -16.86
N ALA A 361 2.12 7.11 -16.23
CA ALA A 361 3.27 6.78 -15.41
C ALA A 361 4.59 6.74 -16.20
N PHE A 362 4.57 6.49 -17.52
CA PHE A 362 5.76 6.54 -18.37
C PHE A 362 6.20 7.97 -18.70
N GLY A 363 5.33 8.97 -18.51
CA GLY A 363 5.60 10.38 -18.83
C GLY A 363 6.53 11.10 -17.85
N GLY A 364 7.25 10.40 -16.98
CA GLY A 364 8.24 11.00 -16.07
C GLY A 364 8.39 10.26 -14.76
N ASN A 365 9.27 10.78 -13.90
CA ASN A 365 9.59 10.20 -12.60
C ASN A 365 9.28 11.12 -11.40
N THR A 366 8.64 12.27 -11.64
CA THR A 366 8.30 13.20 -10.55
C THR A 366 7.02 12.76 -9.85
N VAL A 367 7.05 12.67 -8.53
CA VAL A 367 5.89 12.37 -7.69
C VAL A 367 5.60 13.51 -6.73
N VAL A 368 4.32 13.66 -6.35
CA VAL A 368 3.89 14.59 -5.30
C VAL A 368 3.50 13.77 -4.09
N TRP A 369 4.12 14.03 -2.94
CA TRP A 369 3.83 13.33 -1.70
C TRP A 369 3.94 14.26 -0.49
N SER A 370 2.94 14.28 0.36
CA SER A 370 2.89 15.13 1.57
C SER A 370 3.17 16.62 1.32
N GLY A 371 2.76 17.15 0.15
CA GLY A 371 2.96 18.54 -0.23
C GLY A 371 4.32 18.86 -0.87
N HIS A 372 5.24 17.89 -0.95
CA HIS A 372 6.55 18.02 -1.59
C HIS A 372 6.57 17.38 -2.98
N ARG A 373 7.46 17.85 -3.84
CA ARG A 373 7.73 17.27 -5.16
C ARG A 373 9.07 16.54 -5.11
N PHE A 374 9.05 15.27 -5.46
CA PHE A 374 10.25 14.43 -5.50
C PHE A 374 10.50 13.93 -6.92
N GLU A 375 11.76 13.85 -7.31
CA GLU A 375 12.19 13.03 -8.43
C GLU A 375 12.59 11.67 -7.93
N VAL A 376 12.07 10.59 -8.55
CA VAL A 376 12.36 9.22 -8.17
C VAL A 376 13.29 8.61 -9.22
N ASN A 377 14.46 8.17 -8.81
CA ASN A 377 15.41 7.50 -9.70
C ASN A 377 15.02 6.02 -9.94
N ARG A 378 15.83 5.31 -10.74
CA ARG A 378 15.58 3.89 -11.08
C ARG A 378 15.73 2.94 -9.88
N SER A 379 16.42 3.34 -8.82
CA SER A 379 16.56 2.56 -7.58
C SER A 379 15.47 2.86 -6.55
N GLY A 380 14.49 3.74 -6.87
CA GLY A 380 13.42 4.11 -5.94
C GLY A 380 13.79 5.24 -4.97
N GLU A 381 14.99 5.82 -5.08
CA GLU A 381 15.41 6.93 -4.24
C GLU A 381 14.75 8.23 -4.67
N MET A 382 14.37 9.02 -3.68
CA MET A 382 13.73 10.33 -3.82
C MET A 382 14.75 11.45 -3.69
N LEU A 383 14.71 12.39 -4.63
CA LEU A 383 15.34 13.69 -4.52
C LEU A 383 14.25 14.75 -4.32
N ASP A 384 14.26 15.46 -3.19
CA ASP A 384 13.30 16.54 -2.93
C ASP A 384 13.61 17.75 -3.80
N LEU A 385 12.70 18.08 -4.72
CA LEU A 385 12.82 19.22 -5.64
C LEU A 385 12.28 20.53 -5.00
N THR A 386 11.63 20.45 -3.84
CA THR A 386 11.08 21.61 -3.12
C THR A 386 11.97 22.07 -1.96
N ALA A 387 12.91 21.24 -1.52
CA ALA A 387 13.89 21.62 -0.52
C ALA A 387 14.82 22.72 -1.10
N THR A 388 14.83 23.89 -0.50
CA THR A 388 15.88 24.89 -0.75
C THR A 388 17.22 24.22 -0.41
N PRO A 389 18.28 24.32 -1.25
CA PRO A 389 19.56 23.71 -0.93
C PRO A 389 20.04 24.27 0.41
N THR A 390 19.86 23.54 1.48
CA THR A 390 20.57 23.81 2.72
C THR A 390 22.02 23.46 2.44
N MET A 391 22.91 24.48 2.45
CA MET A 391 24.34 24.29 2.38
C MET A 391 24.71 23.16 3.36
N SER A 392 25.28 22.09 2.81
CA SER A 392 25.86 21.01 3.57
C SER A 392 26.82 21.59 4.59
N THR A 393 26.58 21.38 5.88
CA THR A 393 27.54 21.61 6.90
C THR A 393 28.81 20.77 6.63
N PRO A 394 30.02 21.32 6.68
CA PRO A 394 31.25 20.61 6.36
C PRO A 394 31.77 19.83 7.59
N ASP A 395 31.07 18.76 8.01
CA ASP A 395 31.54 17.89 9.10
C ASP A 395 31.89 16.46 8.65
N ALA A 396 31.89 16.19 7.33
CA ALA A 396 32.35 14.89 6.82
C ALA A 396 33.83 14.88 6.36
N ALA A 397 34.55 16.01 6.42
CA ALA A 397 35.92 16.09 5.95
C ALA A 397 36.95 15.85 7.06
N GLU A 398 36.62 15.95 8.34
CA GLU A 398 37.60 15.77 9.44
C GLU A 398 37.84 14.29 9.80
N THR A 399 36.95 13.37 9.49
CA THR A 399 37.18 11.93 9.78
C THR A 399 38.04 11.22 8.74
N ALA A 400 38.21 11.79 7.55
CA ALA A 400 39.07 11.19 6.51
C ALA A 400 40.55 11.56 6.59
N SER A 401 40.92 12.64 7.33
CA SER A 401 42.29 13.03 7.48
C SER A 401 43.06 12.32 8.62
N ALA A 402 42.32 11.82 9.63
CA ALA A 402 42.93 11.14 10.78
C ALA A 402 43.36 9.68 10.48
N THR A 403 42.89 9.07 9.39
CA THR A 403 43.24 7.69 9.01
C THR A 403 44.45 7.61 8.07
N ARG A 404 44.93 8.74 7.53
CA ARG A 404 46.11 8.77 6.64
C ARG A 404 47.45 9.09 7.32
N GLN A 405 47.47 9.31 8.65
CA GLN A 405 48.71 9.56 9.40
C GLN A 405 49.15 8.39 10.30
N ARG A 406 48.52 7.21 10.16
CA ARG A 406 48.95 5.98 10.83
C ARG A 406 49.00 4.80 9.86
N ALA A 407 49.71 4.90 8.78
CA ALA A 407 50.18 3.78 7.96
C ALA A 407 51.62 4.10 7.50
#